data_90e9c675d1bed39a97c3f14fd92956b3
#
_entry.id   90e9c675d1bed39a97c3f14fd92956b3
#
_cell.length_a   1.000
_cell.length_b   1.000
_cell.length_c   1.000
_cell.angle_alpha   90.00
_cell.angle_beta   90.00
_cell.angle_gamma   90.00
#
_symmetry.space_group_name_H-M   'P 1'
#
loop_
_entity.id
_entity.type
_entity.pdbx_description
1 polymer ?
#
loop_
_entity_poly.entity_id
_entity_poly.type
_entity_poly.pdbx_seq_one_letter_code
_entity_poly.pdbx_strand_id
1 'polypeptide(L)'
;MEELIALMYDGMSETHDQVGGVFQSPEDEHQWYVPFLCQGHRFLVIFSLLSADPSAETFASIIKTDSGHDLGPDAYSLKYAAADVYFSEKRFLPLDLDPPMSIRLVRNVPDQLVLATQTFIGYRPQAQEFLFFAGGASDRRIENLNRWYHRIGVMLAASVGFSPIHISKGEWHGYRKTQH
;
A
#
# COMPACT_ATOMS: atom_id res chain seq x y z
N MET A 1 -5.31 -17.08 -11.94
CA MET A 1 -4.63 -15.80 -11.63
C MET A 1 -4.79 -14.77 -12.74
N GLU A 2 -4.53 -15.10 -14.00
CA GLU A 2 -4.76 -14.18 -15.14
C GLU A 2 -6.21 -13.69 -15.24
N GLU A 3 -7.18 -14.56 -14.98
CA GLU A 3 -8.61 -14.18 -14.94
C GLU A 3 -8.91 -13.16 -13.85
N LEU A 4 -8.26 -13.26 -12.69
CA LEU A 4 -8.42 -12.29 -11.60
C LEU A 4 -7.85 -10.93 -11.99
N ILE A 5 -6.67 -10.90 -12.62
CA ILE A 5 -6.07 -9.67 -13.14
C ILE A 5 -6.99 -9.06 -14.19
N ALA A 6 -7.47 -9.85 -15.15
CA ALA A 6 -8.40 -9.37 -16.16
C ALA A 6 -9.66 -8.75 -15.55
N LEU A 7 -10.26 -9.42 -14.55
CA LEU A 7 -11.44 -8.93 -13.83
C LEU A 7 -11.17 -7.62 -13.08
N MET A 8 -10.01 -7.49 -12.43
CA MET A 8 -9.66 -6.28 -11.66
C MET A 8 -9.53 -5.04 -12.55
N TYR A 9 -9.11 -5.21 -13.81
CA TYR A 9 -8.90 -4.10 -14.76
C TYR A 9 -10.01 -4.03 -15.82
N ASP A 10 -11.07 -4.85 -15.71
CA ASP A 10 -12.20 -4.80 -16.62
C ASP A 10 -12.87 -3.42 -16.58
N GLY A 11 -13.13 -2.85 -17.74
CA GLY A 11 -13.71 -1.51 -17.89
C GLY A 11 -12.78 -0.34 -17.55
N MET A 12 -11.52 -0.58 -17.14
CA MET A 12 -10.54 0.48 -16.95
C MET A 12 -9.88 0.88 -18.27
N SER A 13 -9.77 2.20 -18.51
CA SER A 13 -9.13 2.74 -19.73
C SER A 13 -7.63 2.94 -19.52
N GLU A 14 -6.80 2.29 -20.33
CA GLU A 14 -5.34 2.44 -20.25
C GLU A 14 -4.83 3.85 -20.62
N THR A 15 -5.70 4.70 -21.17
CA THR A 15 -5.34 6.08 -21.55
C THR A 15 -5.41 7.08 -20.41
N HIS A 16 -5.98 6.71 -19.26
CA HIS A 16 -6.19 7.62 -18.13
C HIS A 16 -5.71 6.98 -16.82
N ASP A 17 -5.12 7.82 -15.96
CA ASP A 17 -4.82 7.43 -14.59
C ASP A 17 -6.16 7.25 -13.84
N GLN A 18 -6.39 6.09 -13.25
CA GLN A 18 -7.65 5.78 -12.55
C GLN A 18 -7.47 4.66 -11.52
N VAL A 19 -8.36 4.63 -10.55
CA VAL A 19 -8.43 3.62 -9.48
C VAL A 19 -9.70 2.78 -9.67
N GLY A 20 -9.56 1.48 -9.55
CA GLY A 20 -10.67 0.52 -9.63
C GLY A 20 -11.35 0.27 -8.28
N GLY A 21 -12.22 -0.73 -8.26
CA GLY A 21 -12.90 -1.18 -7.04
C GLY A 21 -12.00 -1.97 -6.09
N VAL A 22 -12.59 -2.40 -4.95
CA VAL A 22 -11.90 -3.26 -3.98
C VAL A 22 -12.25 -4.72 -4.29
N PHE A 23 -11.22 -5.56 -4.35
CA PHE A 23 -11.34 -7.00 -4.56
C PHE A 23 -10.74 -7.74 -3.38
N GLN A 24 -11.45 -8.71 -2.82
CA GLN A 24 -10.90 -9.61 -1.81
C GLN A 24 -10.03 -10.66 -2.48
N SER A 25 -8.92 -11.02 -1.85
CA SER A 25 -8.07 -12.12 -2.32
C SER A 25 -8.84 -13.44 -2.30
N PRO A 26 -8.78 -14.26 -3.36
CA PRO A 26 -9.37 -15.59 -3.33
C PRO A 26 -8.56 -16.60 -2.48
N GLU A 27 -7.31 -16.28 -2.17
CA GLU A 27 -6.39 -17.14 -1.42
C GLU A 27 -6.29 -16.76 0.05
N ASP A 28 -6.65 -15.53 0.42
CA ASP A 28 -6.54 -14.99 1.78
C ASP A 28 -7.70 -14.02 2.07
N GLU A 29 -8.64 -14.44 2.91
CA GLU A 29 -9.80 -13.64 3.31
C GLU A 29 -9.43 -12.35 4.07
N HIS A 30 -8.19 -12.23 4.54
CA HIS A 30 -7.66 -11.08 5.25
C HIS A 30 -6.82 -10.15 4.36
N GLN A 31 -6.89 -10.35 3.04
CA GLN A 31 -6.18 -9.55 2.06
C GLN A 31 -7.10 -8.99 0.99
N TRP A 32 -6.88 -7.73 0.61
CA TRP A 32 -7.65 -7.03 -0.41
C TRP A 32 -6.72 -6.35 -1.40
N TYR A 33 -7.20 -6.22 -2.63
CA TYR A 33 -6.54 -5.55 -3.73
C TYR A 33 -7.34 -4.34 -4.18
N VAL A 34 -6.67 -3.24 -4.45
CA VAL A 34 -7.24 -2.10 -5.17
C VAL A 34 -6.38 -1.87 -6.40
N PRO A 35 -6.87 -2.23 -7.59
CA PRO A 35 -6.14 -1.98 -8.83
C PRO A 35 -6.14 -0.51 -9.17
N PHE A 36 -5.07 -0.04 -9.79
CA PHE A 36 -5.03 1.28 -10.40
C PHE A 36 -4.18 1.28 -11.66
N LEU A 37 -4.54 2.17 -12.57
CA LEU A 37 -3.76 2.48 -13.77
C LEU A 37 -3.04 3.80 -13.55
N CYS A 38 -1.77 3.83 -13.93
CA CYS A 38 -0.98 5.04 -13.95
C CYS A 38 -0.10 5.04 -15.20
N GLN A 39 -0.39 5.95 -16.13
CA GLN A 39 0.29 6.08 -17.41
C GLN A 39 0.36 4.76 -18.22
N GLY A 40 -0.74 4.03 -18.27
CA GLY A 40 -0.85 2.75 -18.97
C GLY A 40 -0.25 1.54 -18.23
N HIS A 41 0.41 1.76 -17.09
CA HIS A 41 0.91 0.65 -16.26
C HIS A 41 -0.14 0.20 -15.26
N ARG A 42 -0.23 -1.12 -15.05
CA ARG A 42 -1.15 -1.77 -14.10
C ARG A 42 -0.47 -1.98 -12.76
N PHE A 43 -1.06 -1.41 -11.71
CA PHE A 43 -0.58 -1.53 -10.34
C PHE A 43 -1.66 -2.04 -9.42
N LEU A 44 -1.24 -2.65 -8.32
CA LEU A 44 -2.10 -3.04 -7.20
C LEU A 44 -1.65 -2.35 -5.93
N VAL A 45 -2.61 -1.88 -5.14
CA VAL A 45 -2.40 -1.68 -3.71
C VAL A 45 -2.94 -2.90 -2.99
N ILE A 46 -2.12 -3.46 -2.14
CA ILE A 46 -2.43 -4.67 -1.35
C ILE A 46 -2.60 -4.24 0.09
N PHE A 47 -3.77 -4.51 0.65
CA PHE A 47 -4.11 -4.31 2.06
C PHE A 47 -4.21 -5.66 2.73
N SER A 48 -3.39 -5.90 3.76
CA SER A 48 -3.45 -7.14 4.55
C SER A 48 -3.70 -6.79 6.00
N LEU A 49 -4.69 -7.46 6.61
CA LEU A 49 -5.03 -7.26 8.02
C LEU A 49 -3.89 -7.77 8.89
N LEU A 50 -3.28 -6.89 9.68
CA LEU A 50 -2.09 -7.23 10.46
C LEU A 50 -2.37 -8.23 11.56
N SER A 51 -3.54 -8.20 12.18
CA SER A 51 -3.91 -9.16 13.23
C SER A 51 -4.08 -10.59 12.73
N ALA A 52 -4.21 -10.79 11.42
CA ALA A 52 -4.29 -12.11 10.79
C ALA A 52 -2.94 -12.63 10.28
N ASP A 53 -1.89 -11.77 10.26
CA ASP A 53 -0.56 -12.17 9.83
C ASP A 53 0.09 -13.10 10.88
N PRO A 54 0.72 -14.22 10.49
CA PRO A 54 1.44 -15.09 11.42
C PRO A 54 2.52 -14.39 12.25
N SER A 55 3.03 -13.26 11.77
CA SER A 55 4.03 -12.42 12.44
C SER A 55 3.41 -11.24 13.20
N ALA A 56 2.08 -11.20 13.38
CA ALA A 56 1.35 -10.07 13.97
C ALA A 56 1.92 -9.62 15.32
N GLU A 57 2.20 -10.56 16.22
CA GLU A 57 2.76 -10.25 17.55
C GLU A 57 4.15 -9.61 17.45
N THR A 58 4.98 -10.08 16.51
CA THR A 58 6.31 -9.53 16.27
C THR A 58 6.20 -8.10 15.75
N PHE A 59 5.34 -7.84 14.77
CA PHE A 59 5.10 -6.48 14.25
C PHE A 59 4.57 -5.55 15.33
N ALA A 60 3.57 -5.98 16.10
CA ALA A 60 3.01 -5.19 17.18
C ALA A 60 4.07 -4.85 18.24
N SER A 61 4.93 -5.81 18.61
CA SER A 61 6.03 -5.60 19.54
C SER A 61 7.06 -4.59 19.04
N ILE A 62 7.45 -4.67 17.77
CA ILE A 62 8.38 -3.73 17.13
C ILE A 62 7.79 -2.31 17.16
N ILE A 63 6.56 -2.14 16.68
CA ILE A 63 5.88 -0.84 16.62
C ILE A 63 5.72 -0.26 18.03
N LYS A 64 5.30 -1.06 19.00
CA LYS A 64 5.17 -0.62 20.40
C LYS A 64 6.51 -0.17 20.99
N THR A 65 7.59 -0.93 20.73
CA THR A 65 8.92 -0.59 21.23
C THR A 65 9.45 0.71 20.63
N ASP A 66 9.23 0.91 19.33
CA ASP A 66 9.80 2.03 18.58
C ASP A 66 8.98 3.32 18.67
N SER A 67 7.67 3.21 18.87
CA SER A 67 6.75 4.36 18.88
C SER A 67 5.96 4.55 20.18
N GLY A 68 5.94 3.54 21.06
CA GLY A 68 5.02 3.49 22.19
C GLY A 68 3.55 3.27 21.81
N HIS A 69 3.26 3.00 20.51
CA HIS A 69 1.91 2.83 19.98
C HIS A 69 1.50 1.35 19.98
N ASP A 70 0.33 1.06 20.54
CA ASP A 70 -0.31 -0.25 20.45
C ASP A 70 -1.17 -0.29 19.19
N LEU A 71 -0.89 -1.26 18.29
CA LEU A 71 -1.68 -1.45 17.08
C LEU A 71 -3.08 -1.94 17.42
N GLY A 72 -4.08 -1.33 16.80
CA GLY A 72 -5.47 -1.77 16.89
C GLY A 72 -5.75 -3.03 16.08
N PRO A 73 -6.91 -3.69 16.34
CA PRO A 73 -7.32 -4.90 15.61
C PRO A 73 -7.58 -4.64 14.11
N ASP A 74 -7.91 -3.42 13.74
CA ASP A 74 -8.20 -2.96 12.37
C ASP A 74 -7.01 -2.21 11.76
N ALA A 75 -5.79 -2.64 12.09
CA ALA A 75 -4.56 -2.16 11.49
C ALA A 75 -4.22 -3.00 10.23
N TYR A 76 -3.84 -2.33 9.15
CA TYR A 76 -3.52 -2.94 7.87
C TYR A 76 -2.09 -2.63 7.44
N SER A 77 -1.38 -3.62 6.91
CA SER A 77 -0.19 -3.34 6.10
C SER A 77 -0.63 -2.89 4.72
N LEU A 78 0.09 -1.91 4.17
CA LEU A 78 -0.12 -1.43 2.81
C LEU A 78 1.15 -1.67 2.00
N LYS A 79 1.00 -2.38 0.89
CA LYS A 79 2.05 -2.61 -0.11
C LYS A 79 1.52 -2.21 -1.47
N TYR A 80 2.41 -1.88 -2.41
CA TYR A 80 2.03 -1.72 -3.80
C TYR A 80 3.02 -2.46 -4.70
N ALA A 81 2.54 -2.92 -5.83
CA ALA A 81 3.34 -3.64 -6.82
C ALA A 81 2.75 -3.46 -8.22
N ALA A 82 3.56 -3.71 -9.26
CA ALA A 82 3.00 -3.95 -10.58
C ALA A 82 2.18 -5.24 -10.55
N ALA A 83 0.98 -5.21 -11.15
CA ALA A 83 0.04 -6.33 -11.08
C ALA A 83 0.64 -7.63 -11.64
N ASP A 84 1.26 -7.56 -12.81
CA ASP A 84 1.83 -8.72 -13.48
C ASP A 84 3.03 -9.32 -12.70
N VAL A 85 3.76 -8.48 -11.96
CA VAL A 85 4.89 -8.91 -11.13
C VAL A 85 4.41 -9.54 -9.83
N TYR A 86 3.39 -8.96 -9.21
CA TYR A 86 2.89 -9.44 -7.91
C TYR A 86 2.38 -10.87 -7.97
N PHE A 87 1.67 -11.23 -9.03
CA PHE A 87 1.11 -12.57 -9.22
C PHE A 87 2.06 -13.55 -9.92
N SER A 88 3.29 -13.15 -10.21
CA SER A 88 4.32 -14.00 -10.79
C SER A 88 5.31 -14.51 -9.72
N GLU A 89 6.16 -15.46 -10.11
CA GLU A 89 7.30 -15.88 -9.28
C GLU A 89 8.30 -14.74 -9.01
N LYS A 90 8.22 -13.64 -9.76
CA LYS A 90 9.07 -12.46 -9.65
C LYS A 90 8.60 -11.46 -8.59
N ARG A 91 7.55 -11.75 -7.82
CA ARG A 91 6.94 -10.82 -6.84
C ARG A 91 7.90 -10.25 -5.78
N PHE A 92 9.05 -10.87 -5.57
CA PHE A 92 10.08 -10.42 -4.63
C PHE A 92 11.24 -9.69 -5.31
N LEU A 93 11.26 -9.61 -6.64
CA LEU A 93 12.28 -8.88 -7.36
C LEU A 93 11.99 -7.37 -7.35
N PRO A 94 13.03 -6.53 -7.53
CA PRO A 94 12.83 -5.11 -7.75
C PRO A 94 11.85 -4.87 -8.89
N LEU A 95 11.02 -3.83 -8.74
CA LEU A 95 10.10 -3.41 -9.77
C LEU A 95 10.88 -3.01 -11.04
N ASP A 96 10.83 -3.87 -12.05
CA ASP A 96 11.40 -3.63 -13.36
C ASP A 96 10.23 -3.45 -14.33
N LEU A 97 9.96 -2.21 -14.70
CA LEU A 97 8.87 -1.86 -15.60
C LEU A 97 9.43 -1.71 -17.02
N ASP A 98 8.76 -2.31 -17.97
CA ASP A 98 8.99 -2.09 -19.39
C ASP A 98 7.77 -1.36 -20.01
N PRO A 99 7.92 -0.12 -20.45
CA PRO A 99 9.12 0.73 -20.41
C PRO A 99 9.51 1.17 -18.98
N PRO A 100 10.78 1.58 -18.75
CA PRO A 100 11.24 2.03 -17.44
C PRO A 100 10.39 3.17 -16.86
N MET A 101 10.27 3.21 -15.52
CA MET A 101 9.53 4.27 -14.84
C MET A 101 9.99 5.66 -15.25
N SER A 102 9.11 6.41 -15.90
CA SER A 102 9.33 7.83 -16.19
C SER A 102 9.27 8.66 -14.91
N ILE A 103 9.94 9.83 -14.91
CA ILE A 103 9.82 10.81 -13.79
C ILE A 103 8.34 11.19 -13.56
N ARG A 104 7.55 11.21 -14.60
CA ARG A 104 6.13 11.52 -14.55
C ARG A 104 5.34 10.42 -13.83
N LEU A 105 5.66 9.14 -14.11
CA LEU A 105 5.07 8.01 -13.41
C LEU A 105 5.38 8.06 -11.91
N VAL A 106 6.66 8.30 -11.54
CA VAL A 106 7.07 8.44 -10.13
C VAL A 106 6.33 9.56 -9.40
N ARG A 107 5.93 10.62 -10.10
CA ARG A 107 5.17 11.74 -9.53
C ARG A 107 3.69 11.42 -9.35
N ASN A 108 3.07 10.68 -10.27
CA ASN A 108 1.63 10.43 -10.27
C ASN A 108 1.23 9.23 -9.41
N VAL A 109 2.10 8.22 -9.27
CA VAL A 109 1.79 7.02 -8.45
C VAL A 109 1.37 7.37 -7.03
N PRO A 110 1.98 8.32 -6.29
CA PRO A 110 1.52 8.71 -4.95
C PRO A 110 0.05 9.16 -4.92
N ASP A 111 -0.39 9.92 -5.92
CA ASP A 111 -1.78 10.41 -5.99
C ASP A 111 -2.74 9.22 -6.16
N GLN A 112 -2.39 8.25 -7.01
CA GLN A 112 -3.19 7.04 -7.21
C GLN A 112 -3.19 6.14 -5.96
N LEU A 113 -2.09 6.05 -5.22
CA LEU A 113 -2.02 5.32 -3.95
C LEU A 113 -2.92 5.93 -2.89
N VAL A 114 -2.99 7.26 -2.82
CA VAL A 114 -3.92 7.97 -1.92
C VAL A 114 -5.37 7.67 -2.30
N LEU A 115 -5.72 7.76 -3.58
CA LEU A 115 -7.08 7.46 -4.07
C LEU A 115 -7.45 5.99 -3.82
N ALA A 116 -6.54 5.06 -4.07
CA ALA A 116 -6.75 3.63 -3.78
C ALA A 116 -6.98 3.38 -2.29
N THR A 117 -6.23 4.06 -1.43
CA THR A 117 -6.43 3.95 0.03
C THR A 117 -7.76 4.54 0.46
N GLN A 118 -8.18 5.68 -0.11
CA GLN A 118 -9.52 6.26 0.12
C GLN A 118 -10.63 5.29 -0.33
N THR A 119 -10.46 4.65 -1.49
CA THR A 119 -11.40 3.63 -2.00
C THR A 119 -11.50 2.46 -1.02
N PHE A 120 -10.36 1.98 -0.50
CA PHE A 120 -10.34 0.92 0.51
C PHE A 120 -11.01 1.35 1.83
N ILE A 121 -10.74 2.57 2.32
CA ILE A 121 -11.39 3.11 3.54
C ILE A 121 -12.90 3.22 3.34
N GLY A 122 -13.38 3.61 2.17
CA GLY A 122 -14.80 3.61 1.84
C GLY A 122 -15.44 2.23 1.88
N TYR A 123 -14.71 1.20 1.47
CA TYR A 123 -15.14 -0.20 1.51
C TYR A 123 -15.02 -0.81 2.92
N ARG A 124 -13.96 -0.44 3.68
CA ARG A 124 -13.66 -0.92 5.04
C ARG A 124 -13.58 0.27 6.00
N PRO A 125 -14.72 0.91 6.39
CA PRO A 125 -14.72 2.12 7.21
C PRO A 125 -14.16 1.93 8.63
N GLN A 126 -14.09 0.67 9.09
CA GLN A 126 -13.44 0.29 10.35
C GLN A 126 -11.90 0.32 10.26
N ALA A 127 -11.28 0.40 9.07
CA ALA A 127 -9.83 0.54 8.96
C ALA A 127 -9.37 1.81 9.65
N GLN A 128 -8.54 1.66 10.70
CA GLN A 128 -8.11 2.75 11.56
C GLN A 128 -6.64 3.10 11.37
N GLU A 129 -5.84 2.15 10.92
CA GLU A 129 -4.39 2.27 10.89
C GLU A 129 -3.82 1.63 9.63
N PHE A 130 -2.83 2.29 9.03
CA PHE A 130 -2.07 1.77 7.88
C PHE A 130 -0.59 1.82 8.16
N LEU A 131 0.09 0.72 7.90
CA LEU A 131 1.53 0.57 8.05
C LEU A 131 2.18 0.27 6.70
N PHE A 132 3.25 0.98 6.42
CA PHE A 132 4.07 0.82 5.23
C PHE A 132 5.45 0.31 5.65
N PHE A 133 5.96 -0.68 4.95
CA PHE A 133 7.29 -1.19 5.18
C PHE A 133 8.23 -0.84 4.03
N ALA A 134 9.28 -0.10 4.32
CA ALA A 134 10.30 0.33 3.37
C ALA A 134 11.49 -0.64 3.32
N GLY A 135 11.23 -1.92 3.10
CA GLY A 135 12.28 -2.91 2.92
C GLY A 135 12.98 -2.78 1.57
N GLY A 136 14.27 -3.03 1.51
CA GLY A 136 15.03 -2.94 0.27
C GLY A 136 16.39 -3.63 0.31
N ALA A 137 16.96 -3.84 -0.88
CA ALA A 137 18.26 -4.51 -1.04
C ALA A 137 19.48 -3.58 -0.76
N SER A 138 19.25 -2.28 -0.52
CA SER A 138 20.31 -1.32 -0.21
C SER A 138 19.79 -0.12 0.58
N ASP A 139 20.64 0.50 1.38
CA ASP A 139 20.33 1.69 2.19
C ASP A 139 19.74 2.84 1.36
N ARG A 140 20.32 3.09 0.19
CA ARG A 140 19.82 4.13 -0.74
C ARG A 140 18.40 3.87 -1.20
N ARG A 141 18.02 2.60 -1.40
CA ARG A 141 16.67 2.21 -1.79
C ARG A 141 15.71 2.41 -0.62
N ILE A 142 16.11 2.01 0.58
CA ILE A 142 15.33 2.20 1.81
C ILE A 142 15.10 3.70 2.05
N GLU A 143 16.10 4.56 1.91
CA GLU A 143 15.94 6.02 2.04
C GLU A 143 14.96 6.62 1.00
N ASN A 144 15.01 6.14 -0.24
CA ASN A 144 14.08 6.60 -1.28
C ASN A 144 12.64 6.18 -0.99
N LEU A 145 12.44 4.93 -0.56
CA LEU A 145 11.13 4.41 -0.16
C LEU A 145 10.60 5.14 1.07
N ASN A 146 11.45 5.40 2.06
CA ASN A 146 11.08 6.17 3.25
C ASN A 146 10.57 7.57 2.90
N ARG A 147 11.28 8.30 2.04
CA ARG A 147 10.83 9.62 1.55
C ARG A 147 9.50 9.53 0.81
N TRP A 148 9.31 8.47 0.06
CA TRP A 148 8.11 8.24 -0.72
C TRP A 148 6.90 7.92 0.17
N TYR A 149 7.04 6.98 1.12
CA TYR A 149 6.01 6.64 2.09
C TYR A 149 5.66 7.81 3.00
N HIS A 150 6.65 8.61 3.40
CA HIS A 150 6.38 9.85 4.14
C HIS A 150 5.49 10.80 3.34
N ARG A 151 5.78 11.00 2.04
CA ARG A 151 4.96 11.84 1.15
C ARG A 151 3.52 11.31 1.04
N ILE A 152 3.35 10.01 0.78
CA ILE A 152 2.03 9.37 0.70
C ILE A 152 1.25 9.60 2.00
N GLY A 153 1.89 9.37 3.14
CA GLY A 153 1.25 9.53 4.42
C GLY A 153 0.84 10.97 4.74
N VAL A 154 1.65 11.97 4.36
CA VAL A 154 1.28 13.38 4.48
C VAL A 154 0.05 13.69 3.61
N MET A 155 -0.01 13.15 2.39
CA MET A 155 -1.15 13.32 1.50
C MET A 155 -2.41 12.62 2.04
N LEU A 156 -2.28 11.40 2.58
CA LEU A 156 -3.36 10.68 3.24
C LEU A 156 -3.87 11.44 4.46
N ALA A 157 -2.97 11.91 5.32
CA ALA A 157 -3.34 12.70 6.49
C ALA A 157 -4.17 13.94 6.10
N ALA A 158 -3.74 14.65 5.06
CA ALA A 158 -4.45 15.82 4.57
C ALA A 158 -5.82 15.51 3.97
N SER A 159 -5.99 14.32 3.35
CA SER A 159 -7.19 13.99 2.56
C SER A 159 -8.25 13.21 3.33
N VAL A 160 -7.88 12.45 4.37
CA VAL A 160 -8.79 11.53 5.07
C VAL A 160 -8.75 11.62 6.59
N GLY A 161 -8.07 12.62 7.15
CA GLY A 161 -8.00 12.84 8.60
C GLY A 161 -7.17 11.78 9.31
N PHE A 162 -6.04 11.38 8.74
CA PHE A 162 -5.06 10.51 9.39
C PHE A 162 -3.90 11.31 9.97
N SER A 163 -3.30 10.83 11.04
CA SER A 163 -2.12 11.39 11.68
C SER A 163 -0.98 10.38 11.62
N PRO A 164 0.29 10.82 11.50
CA PRO A 164 1.42 9.90 11.53
C PRO A 164 1.55 9.24 12.89
N ILE A 165 1.89 7.94 12.89
CA ILE A 165 2.42 7.22 14.04
C ILE A 165 3.94 7.45 13.99
N HIS A 166 4.50 8.11 15.02
CA HIS A 166 5.94 8.39 15.07
C HIS A 166 6.71 7.11 15.42
N ILE A 167 7.23 6.44 14.40
CA ILE A 167 8.10 5.28 14.52
C ILE A 167 9.53 5.79 14.37
N SER A 168 10.29 5.80 15.46
CA SER A 168 11.59 6.48 15.53
C SER A 168 12.74 5.69 14.91
N LYS A 169 12.56 4.41 14.69
CA LYS A 169 13.61 3.51 14.16
C LYS A 169 13.02 2.59 13.11
N GLY A 170 13.77 2.39 12.05
CA GLY A 170 13.50 1.33 11.10
C GLY A 170 12.82 1.77 9.82
N GLU A 171 12.33 0.77 9.13
CA GLU A 171 11.79 0.83 7.77
C GLU A 171 10.27 0.97 7.75
N TRP A 172 9.67 1.23 8.93
CA TRP A 172 8.22 1.31 9.10
C TRP A 172 7.73 2.76 9.11
N HIS A 173 6.64 3.01 8.42
CA HIS A 173 5.85 4.23 8.48
C HIS A 173 4.42 3.87 8.83
N GLY A 174 3.84 4.56 9.79
CA GLY A 174 2.47 4.32 10.23
C GLY A 174 1.62 5.58 10.21
N TYR A 175 0.35 5.40 9.92
CA TYR A 175 -0.67 6.45 9.95
C TYR A 175 -1.94 5.90 10.57
N ARG A 176 -2.54 6.66 11.49
CA ARG A 176 -3.79 6.30 12.16
C ARG A 176 -4.87 7.36 11.94
N LYS A 177 -6.11 6.93 11.92
CA LYS A 177 -7.26 7.83 11.85
C LYS A 177 -7.29 8.72 13.08
N THR A 178 -7.42 10.03 12.87
CA THR A 178 -7.57 10.99 13.97
C THR A 178 -8.95 10.78 14.58
N GLN A 179 -8.99 10.47 15.88
CA GLN A 179 -10.25 10.45 16.63
C GLN A 179 -10.66 11.91 16.87
N HIS A 180 -11.83 12.30 16.38
CA HIS A 180 -12.47 13.59 16.63
C HIS A 180 -13.45 13.46 17.79
#